data_c9ee524e20cbbd5d860bdc64ade2068c
#
_entry.id   c9ee524e20cbbd5d860bdc64ade2068c
#
_cell.length_a   1.000
_cell.length_b   1.000
_cell.length_c   1.000
_cell.angle_alpha   90.00
_cell.angle_beta   90.00
_cell.angle_gamma   90.00
#
_symmetry.space_group_name_H-M   'P 1'
#
loop_
_entity.id
_entity.type
_entity.pdbx_description
1 polymer ?
#
loop_
_entity_poly.entity_id
_entity_poly.type
_entity_poly.pdbx_seq_one_letter_code
_entity_poly.pdbx_strand_id
1 'polypeptide(L)'
;IVVPKKFRIEIQKAYPSHSVVSGGSSRKESAFNGLLACPTETEKVLIHDAARALVDKSTIIRCINGLDGAKAVSTAMPAMDTVVETNEDIIVNMPNRNRMYLEQTPQGFHYQTLLKAHKTIQVDTTDDIRLVNELGIKCVTVEGNENNFKITTKQDYQLAEILLKGSI
;
A
#
# COMPACT_ATOMS: atom_id res chain seq x y z
N ILE A 1 4.31 12.16 -5.64
CA ILE A 1 3.37 11.38 -6.49
C ILE A 1 4.20 10.61 -7.50
N VAL A 2 3.97 9.30 -7.62
CA VAL A 2 4.66 8.44 -8.59
C VAL A 2 3.72 8.10 -9.73
N VAL A 3 4.13 8.38 -10.97
CA VAL A 3 3.27 8.23 -12.15
C VAL A 3 4.04 7.63 -13.33
N PRO A 4 3.38 7.01 -14.32
CA PRO A 4 4.02 6.62 -15.56
C PRO A 4 4.71 7.83 -16.24
N LYS A 5 5.89 7.63 -16.80
CA LYS A 5 6.74 8.70 -17.38
C LYS A 5 5.96 9.65 -18.31
N LYS A 6 5.04 9.11 -19.13
CA LYS A 6 4.24 9.89 -20.08
C LYS A 6 3.29 10.92 -19.42
N PHE A 7 2.88 10.70 -18.16
CA PHE A 7 1.97 11.60 -17.43
C PHE A 7 2.68 12.55 -16.48
N ARG A 8 4.00 12.43 -16.31
CA ARG A 8 4.74 13.20 -15.31
C ARG A 8 4.56 14.72 -15.45
N ILE A 9 4.66 15.25 -16.68
CA ILE A 9 4.55 16.70 -16.93
C ILE A 9 3.13 17.19 -16.63
N GLU A 10 2.13 16.44 -17.08
CA GLU A 10 0.72 16.76 -16.86
C GLU A 10 0.37 16.80 -15.37
N ILE A 11 0.73 15.74 -14.65
CA ILE A 11 0.45 15.65 -13.20
C ILE A 11 1.25 16.70 -12.42
N GLN A 12 2.51 17.00 -12.78
CA GLN A 12 3.27 18.05 -12.13
C GLN A 12 2.61 19.43 -12.33
N LYS A 13 2.00 19.70 -13.48
CA LYS A 13 1.24 20.94 -13.72
C LYS A 13 -0.05 21.01 -12.88
N ALA A 14 -0.75 19.87 -12.77
CA ALA A 14 -1.97 19.79 -11.96
C ALA A 14 -1.70 19.91 -10.45
N TYR A 15 -0.54 19.45 -9.99
CA TYR A 15 -0.14 19.44 -8.58
C TYR A 15 1.25 20.10 -8.39
N PRO A 16 1.35 21.42 -8.61
CA PRO A 16 2.65 22.13 -8.62
C PRO A 16 3.38 22.13 -7.28
N SER A 17 2.66 22.02 -6.18
CA SER A 17 3.21 21.97 -4.81
C SER A 17 3.71 20.59 -4.39
N HIS A 18 3.50 19.55 -5.24
CA HIS A 18 3.89 18.19 -4.92
C HIS A 18 5.09 17.75 -5.79
N SER A 19 5.96 16.94 -5.21
CA SER A 19 6.99 16.25 -5.99
C SER A 19 6.36 15.14 -6.84
N VAL A 20 6.56 15.20 -8.16
CA VAL A 20 6.07 14.21 -9.11
C VAL A 20 7.26 13.52 -9.77
N VAL A 21 7.37 12.21 -9.60
CA VAL A 21 8.45 11.39 -10.13
C VAL A 21 7.92 10.32 -11.08
N SER A 22 8.77 9.92 -12.01
CA SER A 22 8.46 8.80 -12.91
C SER A 22 8.56 7.47 -12.15
N GLY A 23 7.58 6.62 -12.32
CA GLY A 23 7.67 5.22 -11.92
C GLY A 23 8.71 4.45 -12.76
N GLY A 24 8.97 3.22 -12.34
CA GLY A 24 9.84 2.28 -13.02
C GLY A 24 9.08 1.26 -13.89
N SER A 25 9.79 0.21 -14.28
CA SER A 25 9.25 -0.92 -15.07
C SER A 25 8.38 -1.86 -14.24
N SER A 26 8.54 -1.85 -12.91
CA SER A 26 7.76 -2.64 -11.97
C SER A 26 7.15 -1.76 -10.88
N ARG A 27 6.20 -2.35 -10.10
CA ARG A 27 5.65 -1.69 -8.90
C ARG A 27 6.76 -1.41 -7.88
N LYS A 28 7.65 -2.39 -7.64
CA LYS A 28 8.78 -2.27 -6.73
C LYS A 28 9.70 -1.11 -7.13
N GLU A 29 10.08 -1.03 -8.41
CA GLU A 29 10.92 0.07 -8.92
C GLU A 29 10.21 1.43 -8.80
N SER A 30 8.91 1.47 -9.06
CA SER A 30 8.10 2.68 -8.91
C SER A 30 8.07 3.16 -7.45
N ALA A 31 7.85 2.26 -6.49
CA ALA A 31 7.88 2.58 -5.06
C ALA A 31 9.29 3.06 -4.63
N PHE A 32 10.34 2.42 -5.12
CA PHE A 32 11.71 2.82 -4.85
C PHE A 32 12.03 4.22 -5.40
N ASN A 33 11.62 4.54 -6.62
CA ASN A 33 11.79 5.88 -7.20
C ASN A 33 11.06 6.95 -6.37
N GLY A 34 9.86 6.65 -5.89
CA GLY A 34 9.12 7.51 -4.97
C GLY A 34 9.85 7.72 -3.65
N LEU A 35 10.41 6.64 -3.09
CA LEU A 35 11.17 6.66 -1.84
C LEU A 35 12.43 7.52 -1.97
N LEU A 36 13.18 7.39 -3.07
CA LEU A 36 14.38 8.19 -3.32
C LEU A 36 14.09 9.69 -3.52
N ALA A 37 12.87 10.05 -3.85
CA ALA A 37 12.45 11.44 -4.01
C ALA A 37 11.95 12.08 -2.70
N CYS A 38 11.91 11.34 -1.60
CA CYS A 38 11.59 11.91 -0.29
C CYS A 38 12.75 12.79 0.20
N PRO A 39 12.48 13.84 0.99
CA PRO A 39 13.52 14.63 1.66
C PRO A 39 14.46 13.76 2.50
N THR A 40 15.70 14.21 2.64
CA THR A 40 16.75 13.43 3.35
C THR A 40 16.46 13.24 4.85
N GLU A 41 15.71 14.16 5.44
CA GLU A 41 15.28 14.16 6.84
C GLU A 41 14.02 13.31 7.09
N THR A 42 13.48 12.63 6.08
CA THR A 42 12.29 11.79 6.21
C THR A 42 12.55 10.63 7.17
N GLU A 43 11.78 10.56 8.25
CA GLU A 43 11.85 9.48 9.24
C GLU A 43 10.84 8.37 8.97
N LYS A 44 9.61 8.75 8.63
CA LYS A 44 8.47 7.84 8.36
C LYS A 44 7.95 8.08 6.95
N VAL A 45 7.55 7.01 6.28
CA VAL A 45 6.95 7.07 4.94
C VAL A 45 5.74 6.17 4.87
N LEU A 46 4.72 6.63 4.16
CA LEU A 46 3.55 5.84 3.83
C LEU A 46 3.53 5.58 2.32
N ILE A 47 3.39 4.32 1.94
CA ILE A 47 3.14 3.93 0.55
C ILE A 47 1.65 3.70 0.39
N HIS A 48 1.04 4.37 -0.58
CA HIS A 48 -0.41 4.27 -0.79
C HIS A 48 -0.76 4.10 -2.26
N ASP A 49 -1.67 3.17 -2.53
CA ASP A 49 -2.22 2.95 -3.87
C ASP A 49 -3.15 4.09 -4.27
N ALA A 50 -2.85 4.81 -5.35
CA ALA A 50 -3.73 5.86 -5.88
C ALA A 50 -5.15 5.34 -6.23
N ALA A 51 -5.28 4.05 -6.51
CA ALA A 51 -6.57 3.40 -6.75
C ALA A 51 -7.42 3.16 -5.49
N ARG A 52 -6.93 3.50 -4.28
CA ARG A 52 -7.70 3.49 -3.03
C ARG A 52 -8.07 4.92 -2.63
N ALA A 53 -8.79 5.59 -3.50
CA ALA A 53 -9.09 7.02 -3.39
C ALA A 53 -9.98 7.39 -2.18
N LEU A 54 -10.60 6.40 -1.51
CA LEU A 54 -11.51 6.61 -0.39
C LEU A 54 -10.86 6.35 0.98
N VAL A 55 -9.53 6.36 1.06
CA VAL A 55 -8.83 6.22 2.33
C VAL A 55 -9.24 7.35 3.30
N ASP A 56 -9.68 6.99 4.49
CA ASP A 56 -10.06 7.95 5.51
C ASP A 56 -8.87 8.40 6.38
N LYS A 57 -9.03 9.57 7.00
CA LYS A 57 -8.01 10.15 7.87
C LYS A 57 -7.67 9.25 9.05
N SER A 58 -8.63 8.52 9.60
CA SER A 58 -8.42 7.66 10.77
C SER A 58 -7.53 6.46 10.43
N THR A 59 -7.69 5.88 9.26
CA THR A 59 -6.82 4.82 8.73
C THR A 59 -5.37 5.30 8.56
N ILE A 60 -5.18 6.50 8.00
CA ILE A 60 -3.85 7.10 7.85
C ILE A 60 -3.20 7.32 9.23
N ILE A 61 -3.95 7.87 10.20
CA ILE A 61 -3.45 8.12 11.56
C ILE A 61 -3.09 6.81 12.26
N ARG A 62 -3.94 5.76 12.17
CA ARG A 62 -3.61 4.45 12.75
C ARG A 62 -2.30 3.89 12.19
N CYS A 63 -2.10 4.02 10.88
CA CYS A 63 -0.87 3.58 10.23
C CYS A 63 0.36 4.35 10.73
N ILE A 64 0.26 5.67 10.90
CA ILE A 64 1.35 6.52 11.42
C ILE A 64 1.67 6.16 12.88
N ASN A 65 0.65 6.04 13.74
CA ASN A 65 0.81 5.73 15.16
C ASN A 65 1.37 4.32 15.38
N GLY A 66 1.00 3.36 14.51
CA GLY A 66 1.56 2.01 14.56
C GLY A 66 3.09 1.97 14.38
N LEU A 67 3.66 2.99 13.70
CA LEU A 67 5.11 3.13 13.53
C LEU A 67 5.85 3.57 14.82
N ASP A 68 5.15 4.00 15.84
CA ASP A 68 5.79 4.32 17.14
C ASP A 68 6.23 3.04 17.87
N GLY A 69 5.56 1.91 17.60
CA GLY A 69 5.88 0.59 18.19
C GLY A 69 6.50 -0.42 17.22
N ALA A 70 6.55 -0.12 15.91
CA ALA A 70 7.02 -1.05 14.89
C ALA A 70 7.75 -0.34 13.76
N LYS A 71 8.67 -1.05 13.08
CA LYS A 71 9.41 -0.49 11.92
C LYS A 71 8.64 -0.58 10.61
N ALA A 72 7.61 -1.41 10.56
CA ALA A 72 6.74 -1.58 9.39
C ALA A 72 5.32 -1.94 9.84
N VAL A 73 4.35 -1.28 9.23
CA VAL A 73 2.93 -1.40 9.54
C VAL A 73 2.15 -1.59 8.23
N SER A 74 1.24 -2.55 8.21
CA SER A 74 0.30 -2.71 7.10
C SER A 74 -1.12 -2.45 7.56
N THR A 75 -1.88 -1.71 6.78
CA THR A 75 -3.33 -1.61 6.96
C THR A 75 -3.99 -2.89 6.45
N ALA A 76 -4.84 -3.52 7.23
CA ALA A 76 -5.47 -4.78 6.83
C ALA A 76 -6.86 -4.96 7.43
N MET A 77 -7.70 -5.75 6.75
CA MET A 77 -9.04 -6.15 7.18
C MET A 77 -9.10 -7.67 7.38
N PRO A 78 -9.81 -8.19 8.39
CA PRO A 78 -10.05 -9.63 8.51
C PRO A 78 -10.72 -10.17 7.24
N ALA A 79 -10.31 -11.36 6.80
CA ALA A 79 -11.00 -12.04 5.70
C ALA A 79 -12.40 -12.48 6.14
N MET A 80 -13.42 -12.03 5.44
CA MET A 80 -14.82 -12.39 5.73
C MET A 80 -15.19 -13.75 5.13
N ASP A 81 -14.65 -14.07 3.96
CA ASP A 81 -14.87 -15.34 3.27
C ASP A 81 -13.82 -16.38 3.65
N THR A 82 -14.13 -17.65 3.41
CA THR A 82 -13.16 -18.73 3.55
C THR A 82 -12.08 -18.59 2.47
N VAL A 83 -10.81 -18.56 2.91
CA VAL A 83 -9.65 -18.52 2.01
C VAL A 83 -9.20 -19.95 1.72
N VAL A 84 -8.97 -20.26 0.46
CA VAL A 84 -8.41 -21.53 0.01
C VAL A 84 -7.14 -21.27 -0.80
N GLU A 85 -6.15 -22.14 -0.64
CA GLU A 85 -5.00 -22.20 -1.52
C GLU A 85 -5.23 -23.27 -2.55
N THR A 86 -5.03 -22.95 -3.83
CA THR A 86 -5.24 -23.89 -4.93
C THR A 86 -3.95 -24.10 -5.71
N ASN A 87 -3.77 -25.31 -6.21
CA ASN A 87 -2.83 -25.63 -7.28
C ASN A 87 -3.66 -26.01 -8.51
N GLU A 88 -3.61 -25.21 -9.55
CA GLU A 88 -4.58 -25.20 -10.63
C GLU A 88 -6.01 -25.06 -10.05
N ASP A 89 -6.91 -26.01 -10.31
CA ASP A 89 -8.29 -25.97 -9.77
C ASP A 89 -8.48 -26.88 -8.53
N ILE A 90 -7.39 -27.45 -7.99
CA ILE A 90 -7.43 -28.35 -6.83
C ILE A 90 -7.14 -27.56 -5.56
N ILE A 91 -8.03 -27.62 -4.58
CA ILE A 91 -7.78 -27.04 -3.25
C ILE A 91 -6.71 -27.89 -2.55
N VAL A 92 -5.56 -27.26 -2.24
CA VAL A 92 -4.43 -27.90 -1.57
C VAL A 92 -4.30 -27.53 -0.10
N ASN A 93 -4.88 -26.38 0.31
CA ASN A 93 -4.86 -25.94 1.70
C ASN A 93 -6.08 -25.05 2.02
N MET A 94 -6.53 -25.08 3.26
CA MET A 94 -7.58 -24.24 3.81
C MET A 94 -7.09 -23.62 5.10
N PRO A 95 -6.43 -22.45 5.04
CA PRO A 95 -5.91 -21.79 6.24
C PRO A 95 -7.04 -21.35 7.17
N ASN A 96 -6.72 -21.28 8.47
CA ASN A 96 -7.68 -20.78 9.45
C ASN A 96 -8.03 -19.31 9.15
N ARG A 97 -9.27 -19.05 8.73
CA ARG A 97 -9.77 -17.72 8.37
C ARG A 97 -9.53 -16.67 9.46
N ASN A 98 -9.63 -17.04 10.75
CA ASN A 98 -9.42 -16.12 11.85
C ASN A 98 -7.99 -15.55 11.92
N ARG A 99 -7.07 -16.08 11.13
CA ARG A 99 -5.68 -15.62 10.99
C ARG A 99 -5.39 -14.99 9.63
N MET A 100 -6.39 -14.88 8.77
CA MET A 100 -6.27 -14.34 7.42
C MET A 100 -6.77 -12.92 7.37
N TYR A 101 -5.97 -12.05 6.79
CA TYR A 101 -6.27 -10.64 6.59
C TYR A 101 -6.06 -10.25 5.14
N LEU A 102 -6.93 -9.39 4.65
CA LEU A 102 -6.81 -8.76 3.34
C LEU A 102 -6.03 -7.46 3.49
N GLU A 103 -4.89 -7.40 2.86
CA GLU A 103 -3.99 -6.27 2.95
C GLU A 103 -4.51 -5.08 2.15
N GLN A 104 -4.40 -3.92 2.74
CA GLN A 104 -4.72 -2.63 2.13
C GLN A 104 -3.50 -1.71 2.17
N THR A 105 -3.64 -0.52 1.67
CA THR A 105 -2.73 0.59 1.90
C THR A 105 -3.49 1.76 2.56
N PRO A 106 -2.81 2.65 3.34
CA PRO A 106 -1.36 2.85 3.38
C PRO A 106 -0.60 1.73 4.09
N GLN A 107 0.59 1.45 3.61
CA GLN A 107 1.61 0.72 4.34
C GLN A 107 2.63 1.71 4.88
N GLY A 108 2.92 1.66 6.17
CA GLY A 108 3.81 2.58 6.86
C GLY A 108 5.17 1.96 7.17
N PHE A 109 6.23 2.76 7.07
CA PHE A 109 7.59 2.30 7.30
C PHE A 109 8.44 3.39 7.93
N HIS A 110 9.40 2.99 8.77
CA HIS A 110 10.57 3.82 8.97
C HIS A 110 11.35 3.91 7.66
N TYR A 111 11.66 5.12 7.23
CA TYR A 111 12.29 5.38 5.91
C TYR A 111 13.53 4.53 5.66
N GLN A 112 14.48 4.52 6.61
CA GLN A 112 15.73 3.76 6.46
C GLN A 112 15.51 2.25 6.39
N THR A 113 14.47 1.74 7.05
CA THR A 113 14.10 0.33 7.01
C THR A 113 13.64 -0.07 5.61
N LEU A 114 12.73 0.71 5.03
CA LEU A 114 12.23 0.46 3.68
C LEU A 114 13.31 0.66 2.63
N LEU A 115 14.13 1.71 2.76
CA LEU A 115 15.26 1.96 1.86
C LEU A 115 16.25 0.79 1.83
N LYS A 116 16.58 0.23 3.01
CA LYS A 116 17.42 -0.96 3.12
C LYS A 116 16.77 -2.17 2.45
N ALA A 117 15.47 -2.39 2.68
CA ALA A 117 14.73 -3.49 2.09
C ALA A 117 14.77 -3.44 0.55
N HIS A 118 14.47 -2.30 -0.04
CA HIS A 118 14.55 -2.11 -1.50
C HIS A 118 15.95 -2.35 -2.08
N LYS A 119 17.01 -1.94 -1.36
CA LYS A 119 18.41 -2.13 -1.83
C LYS A 119 18.91 -3.55 -1.68
N THR A 120 18.40 -4.32 -0.71
CA THR A 120 18.96 -5.62 -0.33
C THR A 120 18.16 -6.79 -0.89
N ILE A 121 16.83 -6.70 -0.87
CA ILE A 121 15.95 -7.81 -1.25
C ILE A 121 15.70 -7.78 -2.76
N GLN A 122 16.03 -8.90 -3.43
CA GLN A 122 15.88 -9.04 -4.89
C GLN A 122 14.56 -9.68 -5.32
N VAL A 123 13.69 -10.06 -4.37
CA VAL A 123 12.38 -10.65 -4.68
C VAL A 123 11.51 -9.62 -5.38
N ASP A 124 10.88 -10.00 -6.49
CA ASP A 124 9.80 -9.22 -7.07
C ASP A 124 8.55 -9.39 -6.21
N THR A 125 7.91 -8.28 -5.90
CA THR A 125 6.76 -8.29 -4.98
C THR A 125 5.76 -7.20 -5.35
N THR A 126 4.50 -7.51 -5.08
CA THR A 126 3.38 -6.59 -5.22
C THR A 126 3.27 -5.61 -4.04
N ASP A 127 3.95 -5.89 -2.91
CA ASP A 127 3.82 -5.16 -1.65
C ASP A 127 5.16 -4.87 -1.00
N ASP A 128 5.30 -3.66 -0.43
CA ASP A 128 6.54 -3.25 0.23
C ASP A 128 6.70 -3.89 1.60
N ILE A 129 5.60 -4.26 2.26
CA ILE A 129 5.63 -4.95 3.55
C ILE A 129 6.38 -6.29 3.45
N ARG A 130 6.23 -6.99 2.33
CA ARG A 130 6.94 -8.24 2.07
C ARG A 130 8.45 -8.03 2.01
N LEU A 131 8.92 -6.95 1.38
CA LEU A 131 10.36 -6.66 1.33
C LEU A 131 10.95 -6.49 2.73
N VAL A 132 10.21 -5.83 3.62
CA VAL A 132 10.66 -5.62 5.00
C VAL A 132 10.60 -6.92 5.81
N ASN A 133 9.57 -7.74 5.58
CA ASN A 133 9.45 -9.05 6.22
C ASN A 133 10.59 -10.01 5.82
N GLU A 134 11.03 -9.99 4.55
CA GLU A 134 12.17 -10.76 4.06
C GLU A 134 13.53 -10.34 4.68
N LEU A 135 13.61 -9.13 5.24
CA LEU A 135 14.73 -8.72 6.09
C LEU A 135 14.70 -9.33 7.50
N GLY A 136 13.70 -10.15 7.83
CA GLY A 136 13.47 -10.67 9.17
C GLY A 136 12.95 -9.62 10.17
N ILE A 137 12.44 -8.48 9.68
CA ILE A 137 11.87 -7.42 10.50
C ILE A 137 10.40 -7.71 10.76
N LYS A 138 9.99 -7.71 12.03
CA LYS A 138 8.60 -7.91 12.42
C LYS A 138 7.73 -6.78 11.88
N CYS A 139 6.73 -7.15 11.06
CA CYS A 139 5.70 -6.27 10.55
C CYS A 139 4.43 -6.45 11.39
N VAL A 140 3.68 -5.37 11.61
CA VAL A 140 2.41 -5.41 12.35
C VAL A 140 1.28 -4.92 11.47
N THR A 141 0.04 -5.32 11.80
CA THR A 141 -1.16 -4.83 11.13
C THR A 141 -1.86 -3.79 11.99
N VAL A 142 -2.51 -2.83 11.32
CA VAL A 142 -3.51 -1.93 11.91
C VAL A 142 -4.82 -2.09 11.17
N GLU A 143 -5.91 -1.78 11.86
CA GLU A 143 -7.25 -1.90 11.30
C GLU A 143 -7.44 -1.00 10.08
N GLY A 144 -7.90 -1.59 8.98
CA GLY A 144 -8.29 -0.92 7.75
C GLY A 144 -9.72 -0.39 7.79
N ASN A 145 -10.27 -0.15 6.61
CA ASN A 145 -11.64 0.31 6.42
C ASN A 145 -12.24 -0.36 5.18
N GLU A 146 -13.47 -0.82 5.25
CA GLU A 146 -14.17 -1.45 4.11
C GLU A 146 -14.28 -0.50 2.91
N ASN A 147 -14.49 0.79 3.16
CA ASN A 147 -14.56 1.80 2.11
C ASN A 147 -13.19 2.09 1.45
N ASN A 148 -12.09 1.64 2.05
CA ASN A 148 -10.75 1.77 1.49
C ASN A 148 -10.43 0.65 0.48
N PHE A 149 -11.43 0.22 -0.29
CA PHE A 149 -11.24 -0.78 -1.35
C PHE A 149 -10.46 -0.20 -2.54
N LYS A 150 -9.84 -1.09 -3.32
CA LYS A 150 -9.09 -0.72 -4.52
C LYS A 150 -10.04 -0.63 -5.72
N ILE A 151 -10.14 0.52 -6.34
CA ILE A 151 -10.95 0.73 -7.55
C ILE A 151 -10.23 0.07 -8.73
N THR A 152 -10.70 -1.10 -9.15
CA THR A 152 -10.11 -1.90 -10.23
C THR A 152 -11.11 -2.25 -11.32
N THR A 153 -12.39 -2.19 -11.01
CA THR A 153 -13.49 -2.51 -11.94
C THR A 153 -14.42 -1.31 -12.10
N LYS A 154 -15.29 -1.39 -13.12
CA LYS A 154 -16.36 -0.39 -13.31
C LYS A 154 -17.36 -0.39 -12.13
N GLN A 155 -17.59 -1.53 -11.52
CA GLN A 155 -18.46 -1.65 -10.35
C GLN A 155 -17.84 -0.94 -9.14
N ASP A 156 -16.54 -1.12 -8.90
CA ASP A 156 -15.83 -0.41 -7.83
C ASP A 156 -15.93 1.11 -8.02
N TYR A 157 -15.78 1.59 -9.26
CA TYR A 157 -15.91 3.00 -9.58
C TYR A 157 -17.31 3.54 -9.27
N GLN A 158 -18.36 2.82 -9.68
CA GLN A 158 -19.75 3.19 -9.39
C GLN A 158 -20.03 3.22 -7.88
N LEU A 159 -19.53 2.24 -7.14
CA LEU A 159 -19.64 2.21 -5.68
C LEU A 159 -18.92 3.41 -5.05
N ALA A 160 -17.71 3.72 -5.50
CA ALA A 160 -16.95 4.88 -5.01
C ALA A 160 -17.71 6.20 -5.25
N GLU A 161 -18.33 6.38 -6.42
CA GLU A 161 -19.15 7.57 -6.70
C GLU A 161 -20.35 7.69 -5.74
N ILE A 162 -21.04 6.57 -5.43
CA ILE A 162 -22.17 6.56 -4.50
C ILE A 162 -21.71 6.96 -3.09
N LEU A 163 -20.61 6.38 -2.61
CA LEU A 163 -20.06 6.68 -1.29
C LEU A 163 -19.64 8.15 -1.16
N LEU A 164 -19.01 8.71 -2.20
CA LEU A 164 -18.63 10.13 -2.22
C LEU A 164 -19.85 11.07 -2.20
N LYS A 165 -20.93 10.71 -2.90
CA LYS A 165 -22.17 11.52 -2.93
C LYS A 165 -22.97 11.41 -1.63
N GLY A 166 -22.91 10.29 -0.93
CA GLY A 166 -23.60 10.08 0.36
C GLY A 166 -22.85 10.62 1.58
N SER A 167 -21.63 11.16 1.39
CA SER A 167 -20.77 11.71 2.45
C SER A 167 -20.88 13.24 2.57
N ILE A 168 -21.92 13.85 1.97
CA ILE A 168 -22.20 15.29 2.04
C ILE A 168 -23.33 15.56 3.03
#